data_041bcd80dddcad119cd9ebb0c230cd00
#
_entry.id   041bcd80dddcad119cd9ebb0c230cd00
#
_cell.length_a   1.000
_cell.length_b   1.000
_cell.length_c   1.000
_cell.angle_alpha   90.00
_cell.angle_beta   90.00
_cell.angle_gamma   90.00
#
_symmetry.space_group_name_H-M   'P 1'
#
loop_
_entity.id
_entity.type
_entity.pdbx_description
1 polymer ?
#
loop_
_entity_poly.entity_id
_entity_poly.type
_entity_poly.pdbx_seq_one_letter_code
_entity_poly.pdbx_strand_id
1 'polypeptide(L)'
;ILEGGANRGVFTAGALDFLMEQEYYIPHVIGVSAGACNALDYVSRQIGRTRDCMIVTDEKNRYVNKNIKTIVEKKALLDMDMVFERYPYEIFPFDFDTYFASPQTCELVVTNCETGRAEYLDDRENKERLLAIGRASSSMPIACPMVEIDGNEYVDGGVADSIPIIRSLKTGHRKNVIILTRNFGYRKKEGTRGWELYVA
;
A
#
# COMPACT_ATOMS: atom_id res chain seq x y z
N ILE A 1 1.95 -8.32 9.23
CA ILE A 1 0.76 -7.86 8.52
C ILE A 1 0.59 -6.38 8.79
N LEU A 2 0.48 -5.58 7.74
CA LEU A 2 0.44 -4.13 7.80
C LEU A 2 -0.92 -3.65 7.26
N GLU A 3 -1.78 -3.17 8.16
CA GLU A 3 -3.10 -2.63 7.80
C GLU A 3 -2.96 -1.35 6.97
N GLY A 4 -3.85 -1.16 6.01
CA GLY A 4 -4.00 0.08 5.28
C GLY A 4 -4.56 1.22 6.12
N GLY A 5 -4.68 2.41 5.53
CA GLY A 5 -5.29 3.52 6.26
C GLY A 5 -4.85 4.91 5.80
N ALA A 6 -4.36 5.06 4.57
CA ALA A 6 -3.85 6.32 4.05
C ALA A 6 -2.85 6.96 5.04
N ASN A 7 -3.00 8.22 5.42
CA ASN A 7 -2.06 8.92 6.31
C ASN A 7 -1.88 8.27 7.69
N ARG A 8 -2.77 7.39 8.15
CA ARG A 8 -2.55 6.63 9.39
C ARG A 8 -1.40 5.65 9.30
N GLY A 9 -0.98 5.28 8.08
CA GLY A 9 0.20 4.48 7.82
C GLY A 9 1.52 5.06 8.35
N VAL A 10 1.54 6.34 8.71
CA VAL A 10 2.70 6.97 9.40
C VAL A 10 2.97 6.29 10.75
N PHE A 11 1.95 5.81 11.46
CA PHE A 11 2.15 5.01 12.66
C PHE A 11 2.89 3.71 12.37
N THR A 12 2.47 3.02 11.29
CA THR A 12 3.13 1.81 10.82
C THR A 12 4.59 2.09 10.42
N ALA A 13 4.85 3.22 9.74
CA ALA A 13 6.21 3.64 9.38
C ALA A 13 7.10 3.76 10.61
N GLY A 14 6.66 4.48 11.64
CA GLY A 14 7.46 4.62 12.88
C GLY A 14 7.72 3.29 13.59
N ALA A 15 6.73 2.37 13.59
CA ALA A 15 6.93 1.04 14.17
C ALA A 15 7.95 0.20 13.37
N LEU A 16 7.92 0.28 12.03
CA LEU A 16 8.87 -0.43 11.17
C LEU A 16 10.25 0.21 11.19
N ASP A 17 10.34 1.55 11.22
CA ASP A 17 11.60 2.27 11.38
C ASP A 17 12.32 1.80 12.66
N PHE A 18 11.60 1.72 13.78
CA PHE A 18 12.15 1.19 15.02
C PHE A 18 12.65 -0.27 14.87
N LEU A 19 11.89 -1.14 14.20
CA LEU A 19 12.35 -2.52 13.95
C LEU A 19 13.61 -2.54 13.09
N MET A 20 13.69 -1.71 12.05
CA MET A 20 14.86 -1.60 11.19
C MET A 20 16.08 -1.06 11.94
N GLU A 21 15.91 -0.07 12.82
CA GLU A 21 16.97 0.45 13.72
C GLU A 21 17.52 -0.63 14.67
N GLN A 22 16.68 -1.60 15.04
CA GLN A 22 17.09 -2.77 15.84
C GLN A 22 17.57 -3.96 14.98
N GLU A 23 17.75 -3.76 13.68
CA GLU A 23 18.13 -4.81 12.71
C GLU A 23 17.19 -6.03 12.74
N TYR A 24 15.92 -5.82 13.11
CA TYR A 24 14.93 -6.87 13.22
C TYR A 24 14.04 -6.92 11.98
N TYR A 25 14.24 -7.95 11.16
CA TYR A 25 13.54 -8.14 9.89
C TYR A 25 12.66 -9.39 9.93
N ILE A 26 11.34 -9.18 9.82
CA ILE A 26 10.35 -10.27 9.79
C ILE A 26 10.39 -10.93 8.41
N PRO A 27 10.54 -12.26 8.32
CA PRO A 27 10.79 -12.96 7.05
C PRO A 27 9.67 -12.85 6.01
N HIS A 28 8.41 -12.71 6.45
CA HIS A 28 7.25 -12.58 5.56
C HIS A 28 6.42 -11.36 5.93
N VAL A 29 6.20 -10.48 4.98
CA VAL A 29 5.46 -9.23 5.15
C VAL A 29 4.27 -9.21 4.18
N ILE A 30 3.09 -8.86 4.71
CA ILE A 30 1.89 -8.67 3.88
C ILE A 30 1.38 -7.26 4.14
N GLY A 31 1.33 -6.42 3.10
CA GLY A 31 0.92 -5.03 3.18
C GLY A 31 -0.34 -4.73 2.38
N VAL A 32 -1.19 -3.85 2.91
CA VAL A 32 -2.45 -3.43 2.29
C VAL A 32 -2.45 -1.91 2.15
N SER A 33 -2.69 -1.35 0.94
CA SER A 33 -2.80 0.10 0.76
C SER A 33 -1.56 0.86 1.27
N ALA A 34 -1.70 1.82 2.16
CA ALA A 34 -0.56 2.46 2.84
C ALA A 34 0.37 1.45 3.56
N GLY A 35 -0.16 0.30 4.00
CA GLY A 35 0.63 -0.81 4.53
C GLY A 35 1.49 -1.49 3.44
N ALA A 36 1.06 -1.47 2.17
CA ALA A 36 1.87 -1.95 1.06
C ALA A 36 3.10 -1.05 0.84
N CYS A 37 2.93 0.27 0.85
CA CYS A 37 4.07 1.21 0.78
C CYS A 37 5.05 0.99 1.95
N ASN A 38 4.53 0.82 3.16
CA ASN A 38 5.32 0.49 4.33
C ASN A 38 6.07 -0.86 4.18
N ALA A 39 5.44 -1.88 3.59
CA ALA A 39 6.07 -3.17 3.34
C ALA A 39 7.25 -3.06 2.37
N LEU A 40 7.07 -2.30 1.28
CA LEU A 40 8.13 -2.03 0.31
C LEU A 40 9.35 -1.39 0.98
N ASP A 41 9.14 -0.33 1.76
CA ASP A 41 10.22 0.41 2.42
C ASP A 41 10.91 -0.42 3.53
N TYR A 42 10.15 -1.25 4.25
CA TYR A 42 10.72 -2.16 5.24
C TYR A 42 11.59 -3.25 4.62
N VAL A 43 11.16 -3.82 3.49
CA VAL A 43 11.90 -4.86 2.77
C VAL A 43 13.14 -4.29 2.07
N SER A 44 13.07 -3.04 1.58
CA SER A 44 14.21 -2.30 1.04
C SER A 44 15.09 -1.62 2.11
N ARG A 45 14.77 -1.80 3.40
CA ARG A 45 15.52 -1.27 4.55
C ARG A 45 15.67 0.26 4.56
N GLN A 46 14.68 0.97 4.05
CA GLN A 46 14.71 2.42 3.92
C GLN A 46 14.04 3.13 5.11
N ILE A 47 14.79 3.27 6.21
CA ILE A 47 14.35 3.99 7.42
C ILE A 47 13.92 5.41 7.07
N GLY A 48 12.74 5.80 7.53
CA GLY A 48 12.18 7.15 7.37
C GLY A 48 11.55 7.44 6.02
N ARG A 49 11.78 6.63 4.97
CA ARG A 49 11.29 6.92 3.62
C ARG A 49 9.76 7.01 3.56
N THR A 50 9.03 6.06 4.14
CA THR A 50 7.56 6.11 4.16
C THR A 50 7.04 7.36 4.86
N ARG A 51 7.65 7.76 6.00
CA ARG A 51 7.31 9.01 6.69
C ARG A 51 7.50 10.21 5.76
N ASP A 52 8.61 10.30 5.07
CA ASP A 52 8.94 11.43 4.21
C ASP A 52 8.01 11.50 2.98
N CYS A 53 7.62 10.35 2.41
CA CYS A 53 6.62 10.26 1.36
C CYS A 53 5.20 10.67 1.84
N MET A 54 4.84 10.37 3.09
CA MET A 54 3.51 10.66 3.62
C MET A 54 3.38 12.07 4.20
N ILE A 55 4.46 12.63 4.76
CA ILE A 55 4.49 13.96 5.41
C ILE A 55 5.27 14.93 4.53
N VAL A 56 4.78 15.17 3.32
CA VAL A 56 5.43 16.09 2.38
C VAL A 56 5.09 17.52 2.75
N THR A 57 6.10 18.30 3.11
CA THR A 57 5.98 19.73 3.47
C THR A 57 6.01 20.65 2.27
N ASP A 58 6.75 20.28 1.22
CA ASP A 58 6.82 21.05 -0.04
C ASP A 58 5.52 20.87 -0.84
N GLU A 59 4.82 21.99 -1.11
CA GLU A 59 3.56 21.96 -1.86
C GLU A 59 3.68 21.41 -3.27
N LYS A 60 4.84 21.58 -3.92
CA LYS A 60 5.08 21.10 -5.29
C LYS A 60 5.14 19.58 -5.38
N ASN A 61 5.50 18.94 -4.28
CA ASN A 61 5.68 17.49 -4.19
C ASN A 61 4.53 16.78 -3.49
N ARG A 62 3.45 17.49 -3.14
CA ARG A 62 2.26 16.89 -2.53
C ARG A 62 1.50 16.02 -3.52
N TYR A 63 1.08 14.85 -3.05
CA TYR A 63 0.28 13.90 -3.84
C TYR A 63 -1.23 14.06 -3.64
N VAL A 64 -1.69 14.95 -2.76
CA VAL A 64 -3.12 15.22 -2.55
C VAL A 64 -3.54 16.37 -3.45
N ASN A 65 -4.41 16.12 -4.41
CA ASN A 65 -4.96 17.12 -5.30
C ASN A 65 -5.94 18.02 -4.54
N LYS A 66 -5.63 19.31 -4.43
CA LYS A 66 -6.49 20.31 -3.77
C LYS A 66 -7.39 21.07 -4.74
N ASN A 67 -7.04 21.05 -6.02
CA ASN A 67 -7.75 21.81 -7.05
C ASN A 67 -8.87 20.96 -7.65
N ILE A 68 -10.12 21.43 -7.54
CA ILE A 68 -11.32 20.76 -8.09
C ILE A 68 -11.17 20.47 -9.58
N LYS A 69 -10.58 21.40 -10.36
CA LYS A 69 -10.36 21.20 -11.78
C LYS A 69 -9.44 20.00 -12.05
N THR A 70 -8.34 19.90 -11.34
CA THR A 70 -7.40 18.77 -11.43
C THR A 70 -8.07 17.44 -11.00
N ILE A 71 -8.89 17.48 -9.96
CA ILE A 71 -9.64 16.29 -9.49
C ILE A 71 -10.60 15.80 -10.56
N VAL A 72 -11.31 16.71 -11.23
CA VAL A 72 -12.26 16.39 -12.30
C VAL A 72 -11.52 15.87 -13.54
N GLU A 73 -10.44 16.54 -13.95
CA GLU A 73 -9.65 16.16 -15.13
C GLU A 73 -8.95 14.80 -14.94
N LYS A 74 -8.31 14.59 -13.80
CA LYS A 74 -7.60 13.33 -13.48
C LYS A 74 -8.52 12.23 -12.93
N LYS A 75 -9.78 12.54 -12.60
CA LYS A 75 -10.71 11.65 -11.89
C LYS A 75 -10.08 11.03 -10.63
N ALA A 76 -9.21 11.78 -9.95
CA ALA A 76 -8.42 11.28 -8.83
C ALA A 76 -8.23 12.36 -7.76
N LEU A 77 -8.48 12.01 -6.50
CA LEU A 77 -8.17 12.83 -5.33
C LEU A 77 -6.66 12.77 -5.00
N LEU A 78 -6.02 11.65 -5.31
CA LEU A 78 -4.60 11.44 -5.08
C LEU A 78 -3.85 11.40 -6.41
N ASP A 79 -2.70 12.05 -6.46
CA ASP A 79 -1.79 12.00 -7.59
C ASP A 79 -0.92 10.74 -7.48
N MET A 80 -1.42 9.65 -8.06
CA MET A 80 -0.77 8.35 -8.00
C MET A 80 0.51 8.30 -8.86
N ASP A 81 0.61 9.15 -9.88
CA ASP A 81 1.82 9.30 -10.70
C ASP A 81 2.93 9.95 -9.84
N MET A 82 2.58 10.95 -9.00
CA MET A 82 3.51 11.50 -8.03
C MET A 82 4.07 10.42 -7.11
N VAL A 83 3.20 9.56 -6.55
CA VAL A 83 3.59 8.56 -5.54
C VAL A 83 4.36 7.39 -6.14
N PHE A 84 3.95 6.89 -7.32
CA PHE A 84 4.49 5.64 -7.88
C PHE A 84 5.40 5.82 -9.11
N GLU A 85 5.56 7.06 -9.60
CA GLU A 85 6.50 7.35 -10.67
C GLU A 85 7.56 8.37 -10.19
N ARG A 86 7.15 9.55 -9.68
CA ARG A 86 8.11 10.59 -9.34
C ARG A 86 8.82 10.35 -8.01
N TYR A 87 8.12 9.91 -6.96
CA TYR A 87 8.77 9.63 -5.67
C TYR A 87 9.88 8.58 -5.79
N PRO A 88 9.64 7.39 -6.38
CA PRO A 88 10.65 6.33 -6.38
C PRO A 88 11.86 6.62 -7.27
N TYR A 89 11.75 7.53 -8.23
CA TYR A 89 12.85 7.82 -9.15
C TYR A 89 13.49 9.20 -8.95
N GLU A 90 12.75 10.21 -8.45
CA GLU A 90 13.22 11.60 -8.45
C GLU A 90 13.30 12.21 -7.04
N ILE A 91 12.25 12.04 -6.20
CA ILE A 91 12.07 12.84 -4.99
C ILE A 91 12.49 12.06 -3.73
N PHE A 92 12.04 10.83 -3.62
CA PHE A 92 12.36 9.89 -2.55
C PHE A 92 12.81 8.56 -3.17
N PRO A 93 14.04 8.47 -3.69
CA PRO A 93 14.50 7.30 -4.45
C PRO A 93 14.26 5.99 -3.71
N PHE A 94 13.70 5.01 -4.42
CA PHE A 94 13.46 3.68 -3.88
C PHE A 94 14.65 2.78 -4.17
N ASP A 95 15.12 2.05 -3.17
CA ASP A 95 16.23 1.11 -3.30
C ASP A 95 15.75 -0.25 -3.81
N PHE A 96 15.58 -0.33 -5.13
CA PHE A 96 15.18 -1.56 -5.79
C PHE A 96 16.19 -2.68 -5.61
N ASP A 97 17.47 -2.37 -5.60
CA ASP A 97 18.53 -3.38 -5.52
C ASP A 97 18.50 -4.08 -4.15
N THR A 98 18.35 -3.31 -3.06
CA THR A 98 18.16 -3.88 -1.71
C THR A 98 16.85 -4.64 -1.61
N TYR A 99 15.75 -4.15 -2.20
CA TYR A 99 14.47 -4.84 -2.20
C TYR A 99 14.57 -6.21 -2.91
N PHE A 100 15.12 -6.24 -4.12
CA PHE A 100 15.22 -7.48 -4.91
C PHE A 100 16.22 -8.48 -4.31
N ALA A 101 17.28 -8.00 -3.67
CA ALA A 101 18.23 -8.85 -2.97
C ALA A 101 17.74 -9.34 -1.59
N SER A 102 16.64 -8.80 -1.08
CA SER A 102 16.14 -9.15 0.26
C SER A 102 15.63 -10.61 0.29
N PRO A 103 16.00 -11.38 1.34
CA PRO A 103 15.46 -12.73 1.53
C PRO A 103 14.02 -12.74 2.06
N GLN A 104 13.45 -11.59 2.39
CA GLN A 104 12.09 -11.47 2.91
C GLN A 104 11.07 -11.71 1.78
N THR A 105 9.99 -12.42 2.07
CA THR A 105 8.81 -12.47 1.19
C THR A 105 7.95 -11.25 1.43
N CYS A 106 7.53 -10.57 0.37
CA CYS A 106 6.67 -9.39 0.45
C CYS A 106 5.42 -9.63 -0.41
N GLU A 107 4.25 -9.65 0.20
CA GLU A 107 2.98 -9.74 -0.53
C GLU A 107 2.22 -8.42 -0.39
N LEU A 108 1.83 -7.83 -1.52
CA LEU A 108 0.99 -6.64 -1.58
C LEU A 108 -0.42 -7.07 -1.96
N VAL A 109 -1.39 -6.68 -1.13
CA VAL A 109 -2.78 -7.10 -1.33
C VAL A 109 -3.45 -6.15 -2.32
N VAL A 110 -4.09 -6.74 -3.33
CA VAL A 110 -4.92 -6.04 -4.32
C VAL A 110 -6.28 -6.70 -4.39
N THR A 111 -7.30 -5.97 -4.86
CA THR A 111 -8.62 -6.53 -5.14
C THR A 111 -8.82 -6.60 -6.65
N ASN A 112 -9.02 -7.80 -7.17
CA ASN A 112 -9.32 -8.02 -8.58
C ASN A 112 -10.74 -7.52 -8.88
N CYS A 113 -10.89 -6.63 -9.87
CA CYS A 113 -12.16 -5.96 -10.17
C CYS A 113 -13.20 -6.90 -10.80
N GLU A 114 -12.76 -7.93 -11.51
CA GLU A 114 -13.67 -8.90 -12.13
C GLU A 114 -14.25 -9.88 -11.11
N THR A 115 -13.40 -10.38 -10.20
CA THR A 115 -13.78 -11.43 -9.24
C THR A 115 -14.24 -10.90 -7.90
N GLY A 116 -13.89 -9.65 -7.56
CA GLY A 116 -14.09 -9.04 -6.24
C GLY A 116 -13.25 -9.69 -5.14
N ARG A 117 -12.26 -10.51 -5.47
CA ARG A 117 -11.44 -11.25 -4.52
C ARG A 117 -10.09 -10.60 -4.29
N ALA A 118 -9.56 -10.79 -3.10
CA ALA A 118 -8.18 -10.41 -2.80
C ALA A 118 -7.19 -11.32 -3.51
N GLU A 119 -6.18 -10.69 -4.09
CA GLU A 119 -4.97 -11.34 -4.61
C GLU A 119 -3.75 -10.78 -3.89
N TYR A 120 -2.70 -11.59 -3.79
CA TYR A 120 -1.49 -11.29 -3.03
C TYR A 120 -0.32 -11.36 -3.99
N LEU A 121 0.12 -10.19 -4.45
CA LEU A 121 1.09 -10.06 -5.52
C LEU A 121 2.44 -9.60 -4.97
N ASP A 122 3.51 -10.04 -5.62
CA ASP A 122 4.89 -9.60 -5.42
C ASP A 122 5.60 -9.54 -6.78
N ASP A 123 6.71 -8.82 -6.84
CA ASP A 123 7.65 -8.89 -7.95
C ASP A 123 9.08 -8.75 -7.41
N ARG A 124 9.99 -9.57 -7.93
CA ARG A 124 11.37 -9.62 -7.48
C ARG A 124 12.40 -9.26 -8.56
N GLU A 125 11.92 -8.88 -9.73
CA GLU A 125 12.79 -8.64 -10.89
C GLU A 125 12.39 -7.38 -11.67
N ASN A 126 11.09 -7.07 -11.73
CA ASN A 126 10.57 -5.97 -12.54
C ASN A 126 10.15 -4.78 -11.68
N LYS A 127 10.88 -3.67 -11.79
CA LYS A 127 10.64 -2.43 -11.04
C LYS A 127 9.27 -1.83 -11.35
N GLU A 128 8.93 -1.76 -12.62
CA GLU A 128 7.69 -1.15 -13.11
C GLU A 128 6.48 -1.96 -12.63
N ARG A 129 6.57 -3.29 -12.70
CA ARG A 129 5.50 -4.17 -12.23
C ARG A 129 5.34 -4.10 -10.71
N LEU A 130 6.45 -4.06 -9.95
CA LEU A 130 6.41 -3.88 -8.49
C LEU A 130 5.70 -2.58 -8.09
N LEU A 131 6.04 -1.47 -8.77
CA LEU A 131 5.39 -0.18 -8.52
C LEU A 131 3.92 -0.18 -8.94
N ALA A 132 3.56 -0.87 -10.04
CA ALA A 132 2.18 -1.04 -10.46
C ALA A 132 1.35 -1.83 -9.42
N ILE A 133 1.93 -2.88 -8.81
CA ILE A 133 1.30 -3.62 -7.72
C ILE A 133 1.08 -2.73 -6.49
N GLY A 134 2.11 -1.95 -6.09
CA GLY A 134 2.00 -0.99 -5.00
C GLY A 134 0.91 0.07 -5.26
N ARG A 135 0.87 0.59 -6.49
CA ARG A 135 -0.15 1.53 -6.97
C ARG A 135 -1.55 0.91 -6.90
N ALA A 136 -1.74 -0.30 -7.40
CA ALA A 136 -3.01 -1.02 -7.35
C ALA A 136 -3.49 -1.22 -5.92
N SER A 137 -2.60 -1.70 -5.04
CA SER A 137 -2.89 -1.89 -3.61
C SER A 137 -3.34 -0.59 -2.93
N SER A 138 -2.91 0.57 -3.42
CA SER A 138 -3.22 1.90 -2.88
C SER A 138 -4.30 2.65 -3.66
N SER A 139 -4.84 2.07 -4.73
CA SER A 139 -5.87 2.68 -5.59
C SER A 139 -7.25 2.53 -4.98
N MET A 140 -7.50 3.39 -3.98
CA MET A 140 -8.79 3.42 -3.29
C MET A 140 -9.91 3.83 -4.25
N PRO A 141 -10.95 3.00 -4.38
CA PRO A 141 -12.09 3.29 -5.23
C PRO A 141 -12.66 4.71 -4.99
N ILE A 142 -13.19 5.36 -6.05
CA ILE A 142 -13.65 6.76 -6.11
C ILE A 142 -12.48 7.78 -6.00
N ALA A 143 -11.44 7.49 -5.22
CA ALA A 143 -10.33 8.41 -5.02
C ALA A 143 -9.23 8.26 -6.08
N CYS A 144 -9.10 7.08 -6.68
CA CYS A 144 -8.08 6.75 -7.67
C CYS A 144 -8.64 5.87 -8.79
N PRO A 145 -8.04 5.93 -10.00
CA PRO A 145 -8.36 4.99 -11.09
C PRO A 145 -7.96 3.55 -10.73
N MET A 146 -8.61 2.58 -11.39
CA MET A 146 -8.15 1.19 -11.41
C MET A 146 -6.78 1.08 -12.08
N VAL A 147 -6.03 0.04 -11.75
CA VAL A 147 -4.70 -0.23 -12.29
C VAL A 147 -4.73 -1.56 -13.01
N GLU A 148 -4.31 -1.56 -14.27
CA GLU A 148 -4.15 -2.77 -15.06
C GLU A 148 -2.78 -3.41 -14.77
N ILE A 149 -2.76 -4.71 -14.46
CA ILE A 149 -1.56 -5.52 -14.29
C ILE A 149 -1.81 -6.87 -14.96
N ASP A 150 -0.97 -7.23 -15.91
CA ASP A 150 -1.03 -8.52 -16.63
C ASP A 150 -2.42 -8.80 -17.26
N GLY A 151 -3.10 -7.75 -17.75
CA GLY A 151 -4.42 -7.85 -18.39
C GLY A 151 -5.61 -7.93 -17.42
N ASN A 152 -5.39 -7.75 -16.11
CA ASN A 152 -6.46 -7.68 -15.12
C ASN A 152 -6.51 -6.28 -14.48
N GLU A 153 -7.69 -5.83 -14.11
CA GLU A 153 -7.89 -4.57 -13.41
C GLU A 153 -7.98 -4.78 -11.90
N TYR A 154 -7.27 -3.91 -11.16
CA TYR A 154 -7.17 -3.99 -9.70
C TYR A 154 -7.45 -2.66 -9.03
N VAL A 155 -7.96 -2.75 -7.81
CA VAL A 155 -8.13 -1.64 -6.86
C VAL A 155 -7.54 -2.00 -5.50
N ASP A 156 -7.61 -1.05 -4.55
CA ASP A 156 -7.07 -1.18 -3.18
C ASP A 156 -7.45 -2.52 -2.53
N GLY A 157 -6.45 -3.21 -2.00
CA GLY A 157 -6.61 -4.51 -1.36
C GLY A 157 -7.50 -4.49 -0.13
N GLY A 158 -7.63 -3.33 0.53
CA GLY A 158 -8.52 -3.15 1.68
C GLY A 158 -10.01 -3.28 1.35
N VAL A 159 -10.37 -3.34 0.07
CA VAL A 159 -11.74 -3.65 -0.37
C VAL A 159 -12.09 -5.10 -0.05
N ALA A 160 -11.23 -6.04 -0.40
CA ALA A 160 -11.48 -7.48 -0.23
C ALA A 160 -10.84 -8.07 1.04
N ASP A 161 -9.62 -7.63 1.42
CA ASP A 161 -8.94 -8.16 2.62
C ASP A 161 -8.07 -7.09 3.30
N SER A 162 -8.66 -6.37 4.24
CA SER A 162 -8.00 -5.26 4.94
C SER A 162 -6.93 -5.70 5.95
N ILE A 163 -7.05 -6.93 6.50
CA ILE A 163 -6.13 -7.50 7.50
C ILE A 163 -5.93 -8.99 7.16
N PRO A 164 -4.99 -9.32 6.28
CA PRO A 164 -4.86 -10.64 5.63
C PRO A 164 -4.31 -11.74 6.55
N ILE A 165 -4.93 -11.92 7.74
CA ILE A 165 -4.53 -12.94 8.71
C ILE A 165 -4.77 -14.37 8.18
N ILE A 166 -5.86 -14.57 7.43
CA ILE A 166 -6.18 -15.88 6.86
C ILE A 166 -5.16 -16.28 5.80
N ARG A 167 -4.71 -15.30 4.98
CA ARG A 167 -3.61 -15.52 4.02
C ARG A 167 -2.35 -15.98 4.74
N SER A 168 -1.92 -15.26 5.76
CA SER A 168 -0.73 -15.59 6.53
C SER A 168 -0.80 -16.98 7.16
N LEU A 169 -1.94 -17.36 7.75
CA LEU A 169 -2.15 -18.71 8.30
C LEU A 169 -2.10 -19.80 7.22
N LYS A 170 -2.70 -19.55 6.04
CA LYS A 170 -2.68 -20.49 4.90
C LYS A 170 -1.28 -20.69 4.32
N THR A 171 -0.41 -19.69 4.40
CA THR A 171 1.01 -19.77 3.99
C THR A 171 1.92 -20.36 5.07
N GLY A 172 1.34 -20.84 6.19
CA GLY A 172 2.06 -21.60 7.23
C GLY A 172 2.58 -20.75 8.40
N HIS A 173 2.29 -19.44 8.43
CA HIS A 173 2.77 -18.54 9.48
C HIS A 173 1.83 -18.53 10.68
N ARG A 174 2.18 -19.26 11.74
CA ARG A 174 1.36 -19.39 12.97
C ARG A 174 1.53 -18.25 13.97
N LYS A 175 2.65 -17.52 13.90
CA LYS A 175 2.91 -16.34 14.74
C LYS A 175 2.88 -15.11 13.85
N ASN A 176 2.03 -14.15 14.17
CA ASN A 176 1.82 -12.97 13.37
C ASN A 176 1.99 -11.72 14.23
N VAL A 177 2.76 -10.76 13.71
CA VAL A 177 2.75 -9.37 14.15
C VAL A 177 1.79 -8.62 13.24
N ILE A 178 0.81 -7.92 13.81
CA ILE A 178 -0.18 -7.16 13.07
C ILE A 178 -0.09 -5.71 13.54
N ILE A 179 0.26 -4.79 12.63
CA ILE A 179 0.28 -3.36 12.90
C ILE A 179 -1.03 -2.77 12.38
N LEU A 180 -1.87 -2.33 13.33
CA LEU A 180 -3.16 -1.74 13.05
C LEU A 180 -3.06 -0.21 13.02
N THR A 181 -3.83 0.42 12.15
CA THR A 181 -3.86 1.88 11.98
C THR A 181 -5.07 2.55 12.63
N ARG A 182 -5.93 1.77 13.29
CA ARG A 182 -7.11 2.24 14.04
C ARG A 182 -6.87 2.13 15.54
N ASN A 183 -7.58 2.98 16.29
CA ASN A 183 -7.54 2.93 17.74
C ASN A 183 -8.06 1.60 18.28
N PHE A 184 -7.56 1.19 19.44
CA PHE A 184 -8.06 0.02 20.15
C PHE A 184 -9.59 0.09 20.31
N GLY A 185 -10.27 -1.02 20.08
CA GLY A 185 -11.74 -1.13 20.18
C GLY A 185 -12.50 -0.57 18.97
N TYR A 186 -11.82 -0.06 17.92
CA TYR A 186 -12.52 0.36 16.70
C TYR A 186 -13.29 -0.81 16.08
N ARG A 187 -14.55 -0.56 15.76
CA ARG A 187 -15.41 -1.45 14.98
C ARG A 187 -15.93 -0.71 13.75
N LYS A 188 -15.75 -1.30 12.58
CA LYS A 188 -16.36 -0.76 11.36
C LYS A 188 -17.89 -0.80 11.51
N LYS A 189 -18.56 0.31 11.28
CA LYS A 189 -20.04 0.33 11.31
C LYS A 189 -20.57 -0.46 10.14
N GLU A 190 -21.53 -1.36 10.38
CA GLU A 190 -22.29 -2.01 9.33
C GLU A 190 -23.11 -0.95 8.57
N GLY A 191 -23.18 -1.07 7.24
CA GLY A 191 -24.13 -0.31 6.44
C GLY A 191 -23.75 1.15 6.14
N THR A 192 -22.50 1.51 5.93
CA THR A 192 -22.23 2.72 5.16
C THR A 192 -22.48 2.40 3.69
N ARG A 193 -23.61 2.89 3.16
CA ARG A 193 -24.16 2.74 1.80
C ARG A 193 -23.21 3.13 0.63
N GLY A 194 -21.93 3.20 0.83
CA GLY A 194 -20.95 3.54 -0.19
C GLY A 194 -20.55 2.38 -1.11
N TRP A 195 -20.80 1.15 -0.69
CA TRP A 195 -20.34 -0.04 -1.42
C TRP A 195 -21.32 -0.49 -2.52
N GLU A 196 -22.61 -0.16 -2.37
CA GLU A 196 -23.65 -0.48 -3.38
C GLU A 196 -23.46 0.27 -4.70
N LEU A 197 -22.67 1.35 -4.73
CA LEU A 197 -22.34 2.12 -5.91
C LEU A 197 -21.22 1.51 -6.78
N TYR A 198 -20.58 0.43 -6.32
CA TYR A 198 -19.48 -0.24 -7.02
C TYR A 198 -19.86 -1.53 -7.73
N VAL A 199 -21.07 -2.04 -7.53
CA VAL A 199 -21.54 -3.33 -8.06
C VAL A 199 -22.61 -3.16 -9.12
N ALA A 200 -22.82 -1.94 -9.64
CA ALA A 200 -23.79 -1.64 -10.69
C ALA A 200 -23.12 -1.28 -12.01
#